data_51e5e7134ee24642aa9b84b6e5089e1f
#
_entry.id   51e5e7134ee24642aa9b84b6e5089e1f
#
_cell.length_a   1.000
_cell.length_b   1.000
_cell.length_c   1.000
_cell.angle_alpha   90.00
_cell.angle_beta   90.00
_cell.angle_gamma   90.00
#
_symmetry.space_group_name_H-M   'P 1'
#
loop_
_entity.id
_entity.type
_entity.pdbx_description
1 polymer ?
#
loop_
_entity_poly.entity_id
_entity_poly.type
_entity_poly.pdbx_seq_one_letter_code
_entity_poly.pdbx_strand_id
1 'polypeptide(L)'
;MILTIKIWRLSLAKFLNMRRFVGLLLILLVGFAVYRFYIKPKYKSESGPKMAPIALKEHTERFNGSVDKMMAAYLDIKNAFVEEDTGRAKQSTQIFIALLDSVPLQELKKDTASIFETAQSNLNDIKANAASLLSQSDINEMRKDFSMVTEMLYPSFFKTINYEGPQLYLQNCPMAFGDDQPANWISNNIQVVNPYLGKQHPKYKATMLHCGSVKDSIRGK
;
A
#
# COMPACT_ATOMS: atom_id res chain seq x y z
N MET A 1 -14.93 60.89 -42.30
CA MET A 1 -15.18 59.55 -42.88
C MET A 1 -14.03 58.54 -42.71
N ILE A 2 -12.89 58.96 -42.18
CA ILE A 2 -11.69 58.06 -42.04
C ILE A 2 -11.63 57.40 -40.62
N LEU A 3 -12.25 58.02 -39.59
CA LEU A 3 -12.19 57.51 -38.21
C LEU A 3 -13.11 56.26 -37.96
N THR A 4 -14.23 56.16 -38.67
CA THR A 4 -15.21 55.05 -38.51
C THR A 4 -14.68 53.74 -39.08
N ILE A 5 -13.83 53.75 -40.12
CA ILE A 5 -13.25 52.55 -40.75
C ILE A 5 -12.19 51.88 -39.87
N LYS A 6 -11.47 52.70 -39.07
CA LYS A 6 -10.38 52.19 -38.16
C LYS A 6 -10.94 51.45 -36.97
N ILE A 7 -12.09 51.86 -36.41
CA ILE A 7 -12.75 51.20 -35.26
C ILE A 7 -13.36 49.87 -35.73
N TRP A 8 -13.88 49.79 -36.93
CA TRP A 8 -14.51 48.54 -37.45
C TRP A 8 -13.45 47.44 -37.71
N ARG A 9 -12.26 47.84 -38.23
CA ARG A 9 -11.15 46.88 -38.45
C ARG A 9 -10.58 46.34 -37.12
N LEU A 10 -10.51 47.13 -36.08
CA LEU A 10 -10.04 46.71 -34.74
C LEU A 10 -11.03 45.74 -34.06
N SER A 11 -12.35 45.92 -34.28
CA SER A 11 -13.39 45.01 -33.79
C SER A 11 -13.34 43.64 -34.47
N LEU A 12 -13.17 43.63 -35.82
CA LEU A 12 -13.08 42.40 -36.59
C LEU A 12 -11.81 41.57 -36.23
N ALA A 13 -10.66 42.24 -36.02
CA ALA A 13 -9.44 41.56 -35.65
C ALA A 13 -9.51 40.93 -34.25
N LYS A 14 -10.18 41.58 -33.30
CA LYS A 14 -10.44 41.02 -31.95
C LYS A 14 -11.39 39.81 -32.03
N PHE A 15 -12.40 39.86 -32.89
CA PHE A 15 -13.35 38.78 -33.08
C PHE A 15 -12.71 37.56 -33.77
N LEU A 16 -11.81 37.75 -34.73
CA LEU A 16 -11.05 36.67 -35.38
C LEU A 16 -10.07 36.02 -34.39
N ASN A 17 -9.39 36.81 -33.54
CA ASN A 17 -8.49 36.29 -32.52
C ASN A 17 -9.26 35.51 -31.45
N MET A 18 -10.44 35.95 -31.04
CA MET A 18 -11.28 35.27 -30.06
C MET A 18 -11.77 33.91 -30.60
N ARG A 19 -12.17 33.81 -31.89
CA ARG A 19 -12.55 32.54 -32.52
C ARG A 19 -11.38 31.56 -32.60
N ARG A 20 -10.17 32.06 -32.91
CA ARG A 20 -8.93 31.24 -32.88
C ARG A 20 -8.60 30.76 -31.48
N PHE A 21 -8.79 31.61 -30.47
CA PHE A 21 -8.53 31.27 -29.07
C PHE A 21 -9.51 30.20 -28.55
N VAL A 22 -10.80 30.34 -28.90
CA VAL A 22 -11.83 29.34 -28.59
C VAL A 22 -11.53 28.00 -29.30
N GLY A 23 -11.10 28.05 -30.57
CA GLY A 23 -10.70 26.85 -31.33
C GLY A 23 -9.51 26.12 -30.68
N LEU A 24 -8.47 26.86 -30.26
CA LEU A 24 -7.34 26.29 -29.54
C LEU A 24 -7.73 25.68 -28.19
N LEU A 25 -8.61 26.34 -27.44
CA LEU A 25 -9.11 25.85 -26.16
C LEU A 25 -9.89 24.54 -26.34
N LEU A 26 -10.71 24.44 -27.37
CA LEU A 26 -11.46 23.20 -27.71
C LEU A 26 -10.51 22.07 -28.09
N ILE A 27 -9.46 22.34 -28.87
CA ILE A 27 -8.44 21.33 -29.23
C ILE A 27 -7.72 20.83 -27.99
N LEU A 28 -7.37 21.73 -27.05
CA LEU A 28 -6.74 21.36 -25.78
C LEU A 28 -7.65 20.53 -24.90
N LEU A 29 -8.96 20.88 -24.84
CA LEU A 29 -9.96 20.10 -24.08
C LEU A 29 -10.17 18.70 -24.67
N VAL A 30 -10.28 18.60 -26.00
CA VAL A 30 -10.37 17.30 -26.69
C VAL A 30 -9.09 16.49 -26.48
N GLY A 31 -7.92 17.11 -26.65
CA GLY A 31 -6.63 16.47 -26.38
C GLY A 31 -6.50 15.99 -24.95
N PHE A 32 -6.95 16.79 -23.97
CA PHE A 32 -6.99 16.40 -22.56
C PHE A 32 -7.97 15.25 -22.30
N ALA A 33 -9.16 15.27 -22.94
CA ALA A 33 -10.12 14.20 -22.82
C ALA A 33 -9.59 12.89 -23.44
N VAL A 34 -8.98 12.94 -24.61
CA VAL A 34 -8.32 11.79 -25.25
C VAL A 34 -7.21 11.25 -24.37
N TYR A 35 -6.34 12.13 -23.86
CA TYR A 35 -5.29 11.75 -22.93
C TYR A 35 -5.85 11.10 -21.65
N ARG A 36 -6.89 11.68 -21.06
CA ARG A 36 -7.50 11.21 -19.81
C ARG A 36 -8.21 9.86 -19.96
N PHE A 37 -8.89 9.64 -21.11
CA PHE A 37 -9.72 8.44 -21.33
C PHE A 37 -9.03 7.34 -22.13
N TYR A 38 -8.08 7.68 -23.02
CA TYR A 38 -7.44 6.70 -23.91
C TYR A 38 -5.96 6.47 -23.63
N ILE A 39 -5.21 7.51 -23.25
CA ILE A 39 -3.75 7.42 -23.11
C ILE A 39 -3.35 7.19 -21.65
N LYS A 40 -4.09 7.74 -20.67
CA LYS A 40 -3.80 7.42 -19.26
C LYS A 40 -3.94 5.90 -19.11
N PRO A 41 -2.84 5.17 -18.83
CA PRO A 41 -2.95 3.74 -18.65
C PRO A 41 -3.94 3.52 -17.52
N LYS A 42 -5.05 2.80 -17.79
CA LYS A 42 -5.82 2.16 -16.73
C LYS A 42 -4.84 1.20 -16.10
N TYR A 43 -4.29 1.60 -14.97
CA TYR A 43 -3.44 0.73 -14.16
C TYR A 43 -4.33 -0.47 -13.76
N LYS A 44 -4.36 -1.49 -14.63
CA LYS A 44 -4.85 -2.80 -14.24
C LYS A 44 -3.84 -3.27 -13.21
N SER A 45 -4.26 -3.34 -11.97
CA SER A 45 -3.58 -4.18 -10.98
C SER A 45 -3.54 -5.58 -11.59
N GLU A 46 -2.44 -5.93 -12.25
CA GLU A 46 -2.16 -7.32 -12.57
C GLU A 46 -1.82 -8.00 -11.25
N SER A 47 -2.88 -8.41 -10.56
CA SER A 47 -2.72 -9.46 -9.57
C SER A 47 -2.27 -10.68 -10.36
N GLY A 48 -1.01 -11.08 -10.21
CA GLY A 48 -0.55 -12.38 -10.71
C GLY A 48 -1.48 -13.50 -10.22
N PRO A 49 -1.33 -14.73 -10.73
CA PRO A 49 -2.20 -15.83 -10.35
C PRO A 49 -2.24 -15.93 -8.83
N LYS A 50 -3.44 -15.80 -8.24
CA LYS A 50 -3.60 -15.87 -6.79
C LYS A 50 -3.19 -17.26 -6.32
N MET A 51 -2.17 -17.32 -5.48
CA MET A 51 -1.77 -18.58 -4.86
C MET A 51 -2.94 -19.11 -4.03
N ALA A 52 -3.29 -20.39 -4.25
CA ALA A 52 -4.28 -21.05 -3.42
C ALA A 52 -3.76 -21.22 -1.98
N PRO A 53 -4.65 -21.20 -0.97
CA PRO A 53 -4.27 -21.52 0.40
C PRO A 53 -3.73 -22.95 0.50
N ILE A 54 -2.78 -23.19 1.39
CA ILE A 54 -2.18 -24.50 1.63
C ILE A 54 -2.98 -25.25 2.71
N ALA A 55 -3.34 -24.57 3.82
CA ALA A 55 -4.21 -25.15 4.82
C ALA A 55 -5.65 -25.23 4.29
N LEU A 56 -6.28 -26.37 4.44
CA LEU A 56 -7.62 -26.65 3.90
C LEU A 56 -8.70 -26.68 4.98
N LYS A 57 -8.33 -26.91 6.25
CA LYS A 57 -9.27 -27.01 7.36
C LYS A 57 -9.50 -25.65 8.00
N GLU A 58 -10.72 -25.45 8.48
CA GLU A 58 -11.10 -24.22 9.20
C GLU A 58 -10.37 -24.11 10.53
N HIS A 59 -10.12 -22.87 10.94
CA HIS A 59 -9.46 -22.55 12.19
C HIS A 59 -10.47 -22.42 13.34
N THR A 60 -9.96 -22.61 14.56
CA THR A 60 -10.71 -22.26 15.76
C THR A 60 -10.77 -20.74 15.94
N GLU A 61 -11.79 -20.25 16.65
CA GLU A 61 -11.88 -18.84 17.05
C GLU A 61 -10.62 -18.37 17.81
N ARG A 62 -10.01 -19.27 18.59
CA ARG A 62 -8.77 -18.98 19.31
C ARG A 62 -7.61 -18.70 18.35
N PHE A 63 -7.50 -19.50 17.28
CA PHE A 63 -6.46 -19.29 16.27
C PHE A 63 -6.69 -17.97 15.53
N ASN A 64 -7.89 -17.78 15.00
CA ASN A 64 -8.26 -16.57 14.26
C ASN A 64 -8.10 -15.33 15.13
N GLY A 65 -8.57 -15.33 16.38
CA GLY A 65 -8.41 -14.23 17.31
C GLY A 65 -6.95 -13.92 17.68
N SER A 66 -6.05 -14.92 17.66
CA SER A 66 -4.61 -14.68 17.83
C SER A 66 -3.99 -13.99 16.61
N VAL A 67 -4.38 -14.42 15.40
CA VAL A 67 -3.93 -13.80 14.15
C VAL A 67 -4.46 -12.36 14.03
N ASP A 68 -5.72 -12.12 14.41
CA ASP A 68 -6.32 -10.78 14.40
C ASP A 68 -5.59 -9.81 15.35
N LYS A 69 -5.24 -10.26 16.56
CA LYS A 69 -4.44 -9.46 17.50
C LYS A 69 -3.05 -9.14 16.97
N MET A 70 -2.40 -10.13 16.37
CA MET A 70 -1.11 -9.96 15.71
C MET A 70 -1.22 -8.92 14.59
N MET A 71 -2.25 -9.01 13.75
CA MET A 71 -2.48 -8.04 12.67
C MET A 71 -2.83 -6.65 13.17
N ALA A 72 -3.54 -6.52 14.27
CA ALA A 72 -3.78 -5.22 14.89
C ALA A 72 -2.47 -4.54 15.29
N ALA A 73 -1.54 -5.28 15.91
CA ALA A 73 -0.21 -4.75 16.26
C ALA A 73 0.62 -4.37 15.03
N TYR A 74 0.57 -5.18 13.95
CA TYR A 74 1.18 -4.82 12.68
C TYR A 74 0.63 -3.50 12.12
N LEU A 75 -0.69 -3.31 12.14
CA LEU A 75 -1.34 -2.08 11.69
C LEU A 75 -0.95 -0.87 12.56
N ASP A 76 -0.69 -1.08 13.84
CA ASP A 76 -0.18 -0.03 14.72
C ASP A 76 1.25 0.38 14.36
N ILE A 77 2.12 -0.58 13.99
CA ILE A 77 3.47 -0.27 13.44
C ILE A 77 3.32 0.56 12.16
N LYS A 78 2.47 0.12 11.23
CA LYS A 78 2.18 0.86 9.99
C LYS A 78 1.74 2.29 10.28
N ASN A 79 0.81 2.47 11.21
CA ASN A 79 0.29 3.79 11.57
C ASN A 79 1.35 4.66 12.24
N ALA A 80 2.22 4.09 13.07
CA ALA A 80 3.35 4.80 13.67
C ALA A 80 4.31 5.33 12.61
N PHE A 81 4.60 4.56 11.55
CA PHE A 81 5.41 5.02 10.41
C PHE A 81 4.74 6.13 9.59
N VAL A 82 3.41 6.11 9.46
CA VAL A 82 2.66 7.21 8.83
C VAL A 82 2.85 8.52 9.60
N GLU A 83 2.84 8.46 10.93
CA GLU A 83 3.04 9.62 11.81
C GLU A 83 4.53 9.95 12.06
N GLU A 84 5.46 9.09 11.57
CA GLU A 84 6.91 9.18 11.79
C GLU A 84 7.33 9.06 13.27
N ASP A 85 6.50 8.38 14.06
CA ASP A 85 6.75 8.10 15.47
C ASP A 85 7.55 6.80 15.64
N THR A 86 8.88 6.92 15.67
CA THR A 86 9.80 5.78 15.83
C THR A 86 9.67 5.10 17.18
N GLY A 87 9.34 5.86 18.23
CA GLY A 87 9.13 5.32 19.59
C GLY A 87 7.92 4.41 19.61
N ARG A 88 6.78 4.88 19.11
CA ARG A 88 5.57 4.08 18.96
C ARG A 88 5.77 2.89 18.01
N ALA A 89 6.51 3.07 16.91
CA ALA A 89 6.82 1.96 16.00
C ALA A 89 7.58 0.84 16.72
N LYS A 90 8.60 1.15 17.52
CA LYS A 90 9.32 0.16 18.33
C LYS A 90 8.43 -0.51 19.37
N GLN A 91 7.63 0.25 20.12
CA GLN A 91 6.70 -0.29 21.11
C GLN A 91 5.70 -1.26 20.47
N SER A 92 5.06 -0.86 19.35
CA SER A 92 4.12 -1.72 18.63
C SER A 92 4.81 -2.97 18.05
N THR A 93 6.10 -2.86 17.64
CA THR A 93 6.89 -4.00 17.17
C THR A 93 7.17 -5.00 18.29
N GLN A 94 7.47 -4.54 19.51
CA GLN A 94 7.63 -5.43 20.67
C GLN A 94 6.34 -6.22 20.96
N ILE A 95 5.20 -5.54 20.92
CA ILE A 95 3.87 -6.17 21.08
C ILE A 95 3.64 -7.18 19.96
N PHE A 96 3.94 -6.80 18.72
CA PHE A 96 3.79 -7.68 17.54
C PHE A 96 4.61 -8.97 17.69
N ILE A 97 5.89 -8.87 18.09
CA ILE A 97 6.76 -10.04 18.34
C ILE A 97 6.17 -10.95 19.43
N ALA A 98 5.69 -10.41 20.54
CA ALA A 98 5.06 -11.20 21.59
C ALA A 98 3.79 -11.91 21.10
N LEU A 99 3.01 -11.27 20.24
CA LEU A 99 1.81 -11.84 19.65
C LEU A 99 2.10 -12.94 18.61
N LEU A 100 3.21 -12.84 17.86
CA LEU A 100 3.69 -13.93 17.01
C LEU A 100 3.92 -15.23 17.81
N ASP A 101 4.50 -15.13 18.99
CA ASP A 101 4.73 -16.29 19.87
C ASP A 101 3.42 -16.87 20.44
N SER A 102 2.34 -16.11 20.44
CA SER A 102 1.04 -16.52 20.97
C SER A 102 0.15 -17.27 19.95
N VAL A 103 0.51 -17.27 18.67
CA VAL A 103 -0.27 -17.94 17.62
C VAL A 103 -0.21 -19.46 17.83
N PRO A 104 -1.36 -20.14 18.00
CA PRO A 104 -1.38 -21.58 18.34
C PRO A 104 -1.15 -22.46 17.12
N LEU A 105 0.02 -22.40 16.50
CA LEU A 105 0.35 -23.11 15.25
C LEU A 105 0.17 -24.63 15.32
N GLN A 106 0.19 -25.22 16.54
CA GLN A 106 -0.05 -26.66 16.71
C GLN A 106 -1.38 -27.10 16.10
N GLU A 107 -2.35 -26.18 15.99
CA GLU A 107 -3.63 -26.45 15.35
C GLU A 107 -3.47 -26.86 13.88
N LEU A 108 -2.46 -26.36 13.18
CA LEU A 108 -2.21 -26.66 11.76
C LEU A 108 -1.80 -28.11 11.52
N LYS A 109 -1.38 -28.85 12.55
CA LYS A 109 -1.08 -30.29 12.45
C LYS A 109 -2.31 -31.14 12.10
N LYS A 110 -3.52 -30.61 12.28
CA LYS A 110 -4.76 -31.27 11.83
C LYS A 110 -4.82 -31.42 10.29
N ASP A 111 -4.11 -30.57 9.54
CA ASP A 111 -3.97 -30.71 8.10
C ASP A 111 -2.82 -31.66 7.76
N THR A 112 -1.58 -31.18 7.85
CA THR A 112 -0.36 -31.98 7.67
C THR A 112 0.77 -31.42 8.53
N ALA A 113 1.77 -32.26 8.86
CA ALA A 113 2.95 -31.81 9.58
C ALA A 113 3.74 -30.75 8.80
N SER A 114 3.80 -30.86 7.48
CA SER A 114 4.53 -29.91 6.62
C SER A 114 3.92 -28.50 6.63
N ILE A 115 2.60 -28.35 6.77
CA ILE A 115 1.94 -27.04 6.89
C ILE A 115 2.34 -26.38 8.20
N PHE A 116 2.35 -27.13 9.30
CA PHE A 116 2.81 -26.62 10.59
C PHE A 116 4.26 -26.15 10.52
N GLU A 117 5.18 -26.99 9.96
CA GLU A 117 6.60 -26.66 9.84
C GLU A 117 6.82 -25.42 8.97
N THR A 118 6.10 -25.30 7.85
CA THR A 118 6.15 -24.12 6.98
C THR A 118 5.66 -22.87 7.69
N ALA A 119 4.53 -22.93 8.38
CA ALA A 119 4.00 -21.81 9.15
C ALA A 119 4.95 -21.39 10.28
N GLN A 120 5.58 -22.36 10.97
CA GLN A 120 6.57 -22.10 12.02
C GLN A 120 7.81 -21.40 11.44
N SER A 121 8.31 -21.85 10.28
CA SER A 121 9.43 -21.19 9.60
C SER A 121 9.08 -19.75 9.23
N ASN A 122 7.90 -19.53 8.62
CA ASN A 122 7.43 -18.19 8.25
C ASN A 122 7.34 -17.26 9.47
N LEU A 123 6.81 -17.74 10.61
CA LEU A 123 6.74 -16.93 11.83
C LEU A 123 8.13 -16.60 12.38
N ASN A 124 9.09 -17.53 12.30
CA ASN A 124 10.46 -17.28 12.72
C ASN A 124 11.12 -16.19 11.86
N ASP A 125 10.90 -16.23 10.55
CA ASP A 125 11.44 -15.24 9.61
C ASP A 125 10.79 -13.86 9.84
N ILE A 126 9.47 -13.80 10.05
CA ILE A 126 8.75 -12.56 10.42
C ILE A 126 9.32 -11.98 11.72
N LYS A 127 9.53 -12.84 12.72
CA LYS A 127 10.06 -12.44 14.02
C LYS A 127 11.48 -11.90 13.93
N ALA A 128 12.34 -12.54 13.11
CA ALA A 128 13.70 -12.08 12.88
C ALA A 128 13.74 -10.68 12.24
N ASN A 129 12.94 -10.44 11.22
CA ASN A 129 12.84 -9.12 10.58
C ASN A 129 12.23 -8.05 11.52
N ALA A 130 11.23 -8.43 12.33
CA ALA A 130 10.67 -7.53 13.34
C ALA A 130 11.70 -7.20 14.45
N ALA A 131 12.52 -8.15 14.86
CA ALA A 131 13.61 -7.92 15.80
C ALA A 131 14.71 -7.01 15.23
N SER A 132 15.02 -7.14 13.92
CA SER A 132 15.92 -6.22 13.22
C SER A 132 15.41 -4.79 13.29
N LEU A 133 14.12 -4.55 13.05
CA LEU A 133 13.50 -3.23 13.16
C LEU A 133 13.74 -2.57 14.54
N LEU A 134 13.71 -3.34 15.62
CA LEU A 134 13.96 -2.81 16.97
C LEU A 134 15.40 -2.31 17.16
N SER A 135 16.36 -2.89 16.46
CA SER A 135 17.78 -2.53 16.55
C SER A 135 18.12 -1.27 15.77
N GLN A 136 17.28 -0.86 14.82
CA GLN A 136 17.52 0.30 13.96
C GLN A 136 17.36 1.61 14.74
N SER A 137 18.20 2.61 14.40
CA SER A 137 18.07 3.98 14.88
C SER A 137 17.51 4.95 13.83
N ASP A 138 17.68 4.62 12.55
CA ASP A 138 17.19 5.40 11.42
C ASP A 138 15.79 4.91 10.97
N ILE A 139 14.87 5.85 10.76
CA ILE A 139 13.49 5.53 10.40
C ILE A 139 13.38 4.83 9.04
N ASN A 140 14.28 5.14 8.08
CA ASN A 140 14.22 4.52 6.76
C ASN A 140 14.70 3.07 6.83
N GLU A 141 15.70 2.77 7.66
CA GLU A 141 16.11 1.39 7.91
C GLU A 141 15.01 0.60 8.66
N MET A 142 14.36 1.22 9.65
CA MET A 142 13.18 0.61 10.28
C MET A 142 12.05 0.31 9.27
N ARG A 143 11.79 1.22 8.32
CA ARG A 143 10.81 1.05 7.26
C ARG A 143 11.19 -0.06 6.27
N LYS A 144 12.48 -0.26 5.98
CA LYS A 144 12.96 -1.38 5.17
C LYS A 144 12.70 -2.72 5.86
N ASP A 145 13.03 -2.83 7.14
CA ASP A 145 12.74 -4.04 7.92
C ASP A 145 11.22 -4.30 8.00
N PHE A 146 10.42 -3.26 8.16
CA PHE A 146 8.94 -3.34 8.12
C PHE A 146 8.44 -3.86 6.77
N SER A 147 9.05 -3.44 5.65
CA SER A 147 8.69 -3.96 4.33
C SER A 147 9.00 -5.45 4.22
N MET A 148 10.12 -5.92 4.79
CA MET A 148 10.45 -7.36 4.83
C MET A 148 9.45 -8.15 5.68
N VAL A 149 9.02 -7.63 6.82
CA VAL A 149 7.92 -8.21 7.62
C VAL A 149 6.66 -8.37 6.78
N THR A 150 6.31 -7.35 5.99
CA THR A 150 5.14 -7.39 5.10
C THR A 150 5.24 -8.52 4.07
N GLU A 151 6.39 -8.65 3.38
CA GLU A 151 6.61 -9.68 2.36
C GLU A 151 6.54 -11.10 2.95
N MET A 152 6.99 -11.28 4.20
CA MET A 152 6.88 -12.57 4.89
C MET A 152 5.44 -12.87 5.34
N LEU A 153 4.67 -11.85 5.76
CA LEU A 153 3.26 -12.01 6.11
C LEU A 153 2.43 -12.39 4.89
N TYR A 154 2.56 -11.65 3.79
CA TYR A 154 1.78 -11.89 2.58
C TYR A 154 2.66 -11.87 1.31
N PRO A 155 2.57 -12.91 0.46
CA PRO A 155 1.57 -13.99 0.53
C PRO A 155 1.95 -15.16 1.47
N SER A 156 3.23 -15.29 1.89
CA SER A 156 3.79 -16.53 2.44
C SER A 156 3.00 -17.06 3.64
N PHE A 157 3.00 -16.34 4.75
CA PHE A 157 2.34 -16.82 5.98
C PHE A 157 0.83 -16.94 5.81
N PHE A 158 0.16 -15.93 5.26
CA PHE A 158 -1.29 -15.92 5.11
C PHE A 158 -1.81 -17.03 4.20
N LYS A 159 -1.08 -17.38 3.13
CA LYS A 159 -1.45 -18.50 2.26
C LYS A 159 -1.19 -19.84 2.92
N THR A 160 -0.12 -19.94 3.70
CA THR A 160 0.18 -21.17 4.44
C THR A 160 -0.91 -21.49 5.44
N ILE A 161 -1.37 -20.49 6.20
CA ILE A 161 -2.40 -20.70 7.22
C ILE A 161 -3.84 -20.63 6.68
N ASN A 162 -4.08 -20.29 5.40
CA ASN A 162 -5.42 -19.98 4.89
C ASN A 162 -6.12 -18.91 5.75
N TYR A 163 -5.58 -17.69 5.74
CA TYR A 163 -6.08 -16.59 6.54
C TYR A 163 -7.60 -16.40 6.46
N GLU A 164 -8.26 -16.38 7.61
CA GLU A 164 -9.72 -16.31 7.77
C GLU A 164 -10.20 -15.03 8.49
N GLY A 165 -9.29 -14.10 8.77
CA GLY A 165 -9.61 -12.84 9.45
C GLY A 165 -10.32 -11.81 8.57
N PRO A 166 -10.53 -10.59 9.08
CA PRO A 166 -11.15 -9.49 8.35
C PRO A 166 -10.45 -9.18 7.02
N GLN A 167 -11.19 -8.59 6.09
CA GLN A 167 -10.61 -8.18 4.82
C GLN A 167 -9.47 -7.19 5.01
N LEU A 168 -8.33 -7.47 4.35
CA LEU A 168 -7.16 -6.62 4.29
C LEU A 168 -6.81 -6.32 2.82
N TYR A 169 -5.95 -5.33 2.62
CA TYR A 169 -5.49 -4.88 1.31
C TYR A 169 -3.98 -4.86 1.29
N LEU A 170 -3.37 -5.52 0.31
CA LEU A 170 -1.97 -5.29 -0.02
C LEU A 170 -1.87 -4.02 -0.85
N GLN A 171 -1.18 -3.04 -0.32
CA GLN A 171 -0.92 -1.76 -0.98
C GLN A 171 0.56 -1.64 -1.33
N ASN A 172 0.89 -0.86 -2.36
CA ASN A 172 2.25 -0.71 -2.87
C ASN A 172 2.53 0.75 -3.22
N CYS A 173 3.71 1.23 -2.87
CA CYS A 173 4.27 2.46 -3.42
C CYS A 173 5.44 2.11 -4.35
N PRO A 174 5.46 2.56 -5.61
CA PRO A 174 6.54 2.24 -6.56
C PRO A 174 7.87 2.93 -6.23
N MET A 175 7.85 3.92 -5.35
CA MET A 175 9.00 4.76 -4.99
C MET A 175 9.16 4.92 -3.47
N ALA A 176 8.89 3.86 -2.71
CA ALA A 176 8.88 3.88 -1.25
C ALA A 176 10.23 4.30 -0.64
N PHE A 177 11.33 3.89 -1.25
CA PHE A 177 12.71 4.16 -0.80
C PHE A 177 13.54 4.94 -1.82
N GLY A 178 12.91 5.47 -2.86
CA GLY A 178 13.53 6.20 -3.96
C GLY A 178 13.00 5.74 -5.31
N ASP A 179 13.54 6.31 -6.38
CA ASP A 179 13.12 5.97 -7.73
C ASP A 179 13.38 4.47 -7.99
N ASP A 180 12.37 3.76 -8.50
CA ASP A 180 12.39 2.33 -8.78
C ASP A 180 12.67 1.41 -7.57
N GLN A 181 12.43 1.89 -6.35
CA GLN A 181 12.53 1.10 -5.13
C GLN A 181 11.13 0.95 -4.47
N PRO A 182 10.32 0.01 -4.96
CA PRO A 182 8.97 -0.20 -4.46
C PRO A 182 8.96 -0.90 -3.11
N ALA A 183 7.87 -0.70 -2.35
CA ALA A 183 7.58 -1.50 -1.18
C ALA A 183 6.08 -1.69 -0.98
N ASN A 184 5.73 -2.81 -0.34
CA ASN A 184 4.37 -3.18 -0.02
C ASN A 184 4.07 -2.96 1.47
N TRP A 185 2.79 -2.76 1.79
CA TRP A 185 2.27 -2.84 3.15
C TRP A 185 0.85 -3.41 3.14
N ILE A 186 0.44 -3.96 4.27
CA ILE A 186 -0.92 -4.44 4.48
C ILE A 186 -1.71 -3.34 5.18
N SER A 187 -2.95 -3.12 4.74
CA SER A 187 -3.87 -2.15 5.31
C SER A 187 -5.25 -2.76 5.52
N ASN A 188 -5.94 -2.32 6.56
CA ASN A 188 -7.36 -2.63 6.79
C ASN A 188 -8.30 -1.64 6.08
N ASN A 189 -7.76 -0.68 5.34
CA ASN A 189 -8.52 0.31 4.58
C ASN A 189 -8.09 0.28 3.11
N ILE A 190 -9.05 0.39 2.20
CA ILE A 190 -8.78 0.50 0.76
C ILE A 190 -8.09 1.83 0.38
N GLN A 191 -8.29 2.87 1.19
CA GLN A 191 -7.61 4.14 0.98
C GLN A 191 -6.11 3.99 1.26
N VAL A 192 -5.32 4.47 0.31
CA VAL A 192 -3.86 4.43 0.41
C VAL A 192 -3.38 5.49 1.40
N VAL A 193 -2.71 5.02 2.46
CA VAL A 193 -1.98 5.87 3.41
C VAL A 193 -0.60 5.26 3.60
N ASN A 194 0.39 5.93 3.01
CA ASN A 194 1.73 5.39 2.80
C ASN A 194 2.61 5.48 4.06
N PRO A 195 3.05 4.35 4.65
CA PRO A 195 3.91 4.37 5.83
C PRO A 195 5.37 4.71 5.52
N TYR A 196 5.81 4.54 4.27
CA TYR A 196 7.20 4.76 3.88
C TYR A 196 7.51 6.23 3.63
N LEU A 197 6.54 6.99 3.11
CA LEU A 197 6.70 8.41 2.86
C LEU A 197 6.12 9.29 3.98
N GLY A 198 5.15 8.76 4.75
CA GLY A 198 4.64 9.39 5.96
C GLY A 198 4.10 10.82 5.76
N LYS A 199 3.78 11.48 6.87
CA LYS A 199 3.26 12.85 6.90
C LYS A 199 4.35 13.93 6.91
N GLN A 200 5.53 13.62 7.42
CA GLN A 200 6.60 14.59 7.67
C GLN A 200 7.86 14.31 6.84
N HIS A 201 7.72 13.55 5.73
CA HIS A 201 8.86 13.17 4.89
C HIS A 201 9.73 14.39 4.55
N PRO A 202 11.07 14.34 4.71
CA PRO A 202 11.96 15.51 4.57
C PRO A 202 11.78 16.26 3.27
N LYS A 203 11.66 15.54 2.13
CA LYS A 203 11.53 16.11 0.79
C LYS A 203 10.08 16.38 0.40
N TYR A 204 9.18 15.45 0.67
CA TYR A 204 7.81 15.47 0.11
C TYR A 204 6.75 15.96 1.09
N LYS A 205 7.06 16.03 2.40
CA LYS A 205 6.08 16.31 3.45
C LYS A 205 4.86 15.38 3.29
N ALA A 206 3.66 15.86 3.52
CA ALA A 206 2.45 15.08 3.35
C ALA A 206 1.98 14.93 1.88
N THR A 207 2.65 15.52 0.90
CA THR A 207 2.17 15.51 -0.51
C THR A 207 2.17 14.10 -1.12
N MET A 208 3.02 13.21 -0.62
CA MET A 208 3.12 11.83 -1.08
C MET A 208 2.47 10.81 -0.14
N LEU A 209 1.70 11.28 0.84
CA LEU A 209 1.00 10.41 1.80
C LEU A 209 0.07 9.40 1.12
N HIS A 210 -0.49 9.76 -0.02
CA HIS A 210 -1.39 8.90 -0.80
C HIS A 210 -0.70 8.31 -2.05
N CYS A 211 0.65 8.31 -2.08
CA CYS A 211 1.41 7.66 -3.14
C CYS A 211 1.27 6.14 -3.02
N GLY A 212 0.77 5.53 -4.08
CA GLY A 212 0.63 4.09 -4.16
C GLY A 212 -0.71 3.63 -4.73
N SER A 213 -0.92 2.33 -4.71
CA SER A 213 -2.14 1.69 -5.19
C SER A 213 -2.41 0.37 -4.45
N VAL A 214 -3.64 -0.09 -4.47
CA VAL A 214 -3.99 -1.44 -4.01
C VAL A 214 -3.52 -2.45 -5.06
N LYS A 215 -2.71 -3.42 -4.63
CA LYS A 215 -2.19 -4.51 -5.46
C LYS A 215 -3.06 -5.75 -5.38
N ASP A 216 -3.55 -6.09 -4.19
CA ASP A 216 -4.38 -7.26 -3.97
C ASP A 216 -5.37 -7.02 -2.82
N SER A 217 -6.46 -7.79 -2.84
CA SER A 217 -7.43 -7.92 -1.76
C SER A 217 -7.17 -9.24 -1.04
N ILE A 218 -6.78 -9.16 0.21
CA ILE A 218 -6.57 -10.30 1.09
C ILE A 218 -7.89 -10.57 1.78
N ARG A 219 -8.63 -11.59 1.30
CA ARG A 219 -9.93 -11.93 1.85
C ARG A 219 -9.76 -13.02 2.90
N GLY A 220 -10.32 -12.80 4.07
CA GLY A 220 -10.73 -13.84 4.96
C GLY A 220 -11.97 -14.58 4.40
N LYS A 221 -12.32 -15.70 5.00
CA LYS A 221 -13.58 -16.36 4.72
C LYS A 221 -14.77 -15.57 5.26
#